data_b61f36341e782bacea416cb4a38f9d30
#
_entry.id   b61f36341e782bacea416cb4a38f9d30
#
_cell.length_a   1.000
_cell.length_b   1.000
_cell.length_c   1.000
_cell.angle_alpha   90.00
_cell.angle_beta   90.00
_cell.angle_gamma   90.00
#
_symmetry.space_group_name_H-M   'P 1'
#
loop_
_entity.id
_entity.type
_entity.pdbx_description
1 polymer ?
#
loop_
_entity_poly.entity_id
_entity_poly.type
_entity_poly.pdbx_seq_one_letter_code
_entity_poly.pdbx_strand_id
1 'polypeptide(L)'
;MTKHFLSVALAVLLSTHVAHAQMMVSDLSLKHGIGARPGVVHGKLNNHGAQEVSLTAVSSPSFGRIELHTHTKVDGVMRMRQVSELLVAAGATLEMKPGGYHLMLFEPKISDKKAPVSLLFTFNNGQTISQSLTPHAHAMGHKMMHHKGH
;
A
#
# COMPACT_ATOMS: atom_id res chain seq x y z
N MET A 1 -28.13 -69.36 1.18
CA MET A 1 -28.11 -68.17 2.10
C MET A 1 -26.91 -67.35 1.76
N THR A 2 -27.07 -66.37 0.86
CA THR A 2 -26.00 -65.46 0.40
C THR A 2 -26.12 -64.16 1.14
N LYS A 3 -25.11 -63.81 1.99
CA LYS A 3 -25.03 -62.56 2.76
C LYS A 3 -24.28 -61.53 1.89
N HIS A 4 -25.01 -60.57 1.39
CA HIS A 4 -24.40 -59.38 0.75
C HIS A 4 -23.94 -58.40 1.81
N PHE A 5 -22.63 -58.19 1.93
CA PHE A 5 -22.03 -57.09 2.71
C PHE A 5 -22.00 -55.83 1.84
N LEU A 6 -22.85 -54.86 2.16
CA LEU A 6 -22.88 -53.54 1.53
C LEU A 6 -21.82 -52.68 2.24
N SER A 7 -20.65 -52.49 1.62
CA SER A 7 -19.61 -51.57 2.08
C SER A 7 -19.99 -50.14 1.67
N VAL A 8 -20.40 -49.35 2.65
CA VAL A 8 -20.58 -47.88 2.46
C VAL A 8 -19.22 -47.19 2.63
N ALA A 9 -18.65 -46.76 1.51
CA ALA A 9 -17.44 -45.92 1.55
C ALA A 9 -17.84 -44.50 1.86
N LEU A 10 -17.52 -44.00 3.07
CA LEU A 10 -17.70 -42.61 3.49
C LEU A 10 -16.56 -41.77 2.90
N ALA A 11 -16.81 -41.07 1.80
CA ALA A 11 -15.87 -40.09 1.22
C ALA A 11 -15.89 -38.82 2.06
N VAL A 12 -14.89 -38.60 2.89
CA VAL A 12 -14.67 -37.35 3.62
C VAL A 12 -14.08 -36.32 2.64
N LEU A 13 -14.89 -35.39 2.16
CA LEU A 13 -14.44 -34.23 1.41
C LEU A 13 -13.73 -33.25 2.36
N LEU A 14 -12.41 -33.30 2.41
CA LEU A 14 -11.60 -32.26 3.06
C LEU A 14 -11.70 -31.00 2.22
N SER A 15 -12.59 -30.10 2.61
CA SER A 15 -12.63 -28.73 2.07
C SER A 15 -11.41 -27.98 2.62
N THR A 16 -10.36 -27.89 1.83
CA THR A 16 -9.22 -27.01 2.13
C THR A 16 -9.67 -25.55 1.94
N HIS A 17 -10.07 -24.89 3.01
CA HIS A 17 -10.28 -23.45 3.02
C HIS A 17 -8.89 -22.80 2.91
N VAL A 18 -8.53 -22.38 1.71
CA VAL A 18 -7.39 -21.49 1.51
C VAL A 18 -7.82 -20.14 2.10
N ALA A 19 -7.37 -19.88 3.32
CA ALA A 19 -7.53 -18.56 3.93
C ALA A 19 -6.68 -17.57 3.11
N HIS A 20 -7.28 -16.92 2.14
CA HIS A 20 -6.64 -15.83 1.41
C HIS A 20 -6.47 -14.69 2.40
N ALA A 21 -5.23 -14.34 2.70
CA ALA A 21 -4.92 -13.11 3.40
C ALA A 21 -5.50 -11.97 2.58
N GLN A 22 -6.52 -11.31 3.12
CA GLN A 22 -7.19 -10.20 2.43
C GLN A 22 -6.46 -8.92 2.77
N MET A 23 -5.42 -8.62 1.99
CA MET A 23 -4.83 -7.29 2.01
C MET A 23 -5.77 -6.30 1.32
N MET A 24 -5.92 -5.14 1.92
CA MET A 24 -6.62 -3.99 1.34
C MET A 24 -5.72 -2.76 1.45
N VAL A 25 -5.71 -1.96 0.39
CA VAL A 25 -4.99 -0.69 0.33
C VAL A 25 -6.03 0.43 0.33
N SER A 26 -5.92 1.39 1.25
CA SER A 26 -6.88 2.48 1.40
C SER A 26 -6.24 3.82 1.72
N ASP A 27 -7.02 4.89 1.67
CA ASP A 27 -6.65 6.26 2.04
C ASP A 27 -5.38 6.77 1.34
N LEU A 28 -5.16 6.34 0.10
CA LEU A 28 -3.98 6.73 -0.65
C LEU A 28 -4.00 8.22 -1.01
N SER A 29 -2.89 8.87 -0.79
CA SER A 29 -2.65 10.25 -1.20
C SER A 29 -1.30 10.36 -1.90
N LEU A 30 -1.29 11.00 -3.08
CA LEU A 30 -0.10 11.25 -3.87
C LEU A 30 0.26 12.74 -3.83
N LYS A 31 1.50 13.01 -3.47
CA LYS A 31 2.12 14.32 -3.60
C LYS A 31 3.25 14.23 -4.63
N HIS A 32 3.07 14.92 -5.75
CA HIS A 32 4.11 14.98 -6.79
C HIS A 32 5.36 15.71 -6.31
N GLY A 33 6.50 15.24 -6.77
CA GLY A 33 7.76 15.93 -6.57
C GLY A 33 7.81 17.29 -7.30
N ILE A 34 8.63 18.20 -6.80
CA ILE A 34 8.91 19.51 -7.40
C ILE A 34 10.38 19.51 -7.85
N GLY A 35 10.61 19.84 -9.13
CA GLY A 35 11.94 19.75 -9.73
C GLY A 35 12.47 18.30 -9.71
N ALA A 36 13.67 18.11 -9.22
CA ALA A 36 14.32 16.79 -9.12
C ALA A 36 13.89 15.96 -7.92
N ARG A 37 12.99 16.48 -7.05
CA ARG A 37 12.52 15.74 -5.87
C ARG A 37 11.54 14.65 -6.29
N PRO A 38 11.65 13.43 -5.70
CA PRO A 38 10.68 12.37 -5.96
C PRO A 38 9.29 12.72 -5.42
N GLY A 39 8.27 12.09 -6.00
CA GLY A 39 6.93 12.09 -5.44
C GLY A 39 6.84 11.21 -4.20
N VAL A 40 5.79 11.40 -3.40
CA VAL A 40 5.54 10.64 -2.17
C VAL A 40 4.11 10.16 -2.14
N VAL A 41 3.90 8.88 -1.76
CA VAL A 41 2.58 8.33 -1.47
C VAL A 41 2.50 7.92 -0.01
N HIS A 42 1.42 8.33 0.63
CA HIS A 42 0.96 7.88 1.94
C HIS A 42 -0.35 7.11 1.81
N GLY A 43 -0.75 6.39 2.85
CA GLY A 43 -1.99 5.62 2.88
C GLY A 43 -1.99 4.54 3.93
N LYS A 44 -2.83 3.51 3.76
CA LYS A 44 -2.95 2.41 4.72
C LYS A 44 -2.90 1.06 4.01
N LEU A 45 -2.22 0.11 4.64
CA LEU A 45 -2.23 -1.30 4.29
C LEU A 45 -2.98 -2.03 5.40
N ASN A 46 -4.13 -2.63 5.07
CA ASN A 46 -4.97 -3.34 6.03
C ASN A 46 -4.87 -4.84 5.75
N ASN A 47 -4.48 -5.61 6.75
CA ASN A 47 -4.44 -7.06 6.67
C ASN A 47 -5.64 -7.65 7.43
N HIS A 48 -6.66 -8.10 6.71
CA HIS A 48 -7.84 -8.75 7.29
C HIS A 48 -7.69 -10.27 7.41
N GLY A 49 -6.53 -10.81 7.03
CA GLY A 49 -6.21 -12.23 7.11
C GLY A 49 -5.71 -12.65 8.49
N ALA A 50 -5.58 -13.97 8.67
CA ALA A 50 -5.08 -14.59 9.88
C ALA A 50 -3.55 -14.77 9.92
N GLN A 51 -2.85 -14.36 8.85
CA GLN A 51 -1.40 -14.47 8.73
C GLN A 51 -0.78 -13.09 8.44
N GLU A 52 0.45 -12.93 8.85
CA GLU A 52 1.27 -11.78 8.51
C GLU A 52 1.59 -11.75 7.02
N VAL A 53 1.53 -10.57 6.40
CA VAL A 53 1.80 -10.36 4.98
C VAL A 53 2.69 -9.13 4.81
N SER A 54 3.67 -9.21 3.90
CA SER A 54 4.56 -8.10 3.57
C SER A 54 4.24 -7.52 2.19
N LEU A 55 4.19 -6.19 2.09
CA LEU A 55 4.29 -5.49 0.82
C LEU A 55 5.75 -5.50 0.37
N THR A 56 6.04 -6.14 -0.75
CA THR A 56 7.41 -6.33 -1.26
C THR A 56 7.77 -5.42 -2.43
N ALA A 57 6.77 -4.97 -3.20
CA ALA A 57 7.00 -4.06 -4.32
C ALA A 57 5.76 -3.21 -4.61
N VAL A 58 6.02 -2.04 -5.18
CA VAL A 58 4.99 -1.21 -5.83
C VAL A 58 5.52 -0.77 -7.18
N SER A 59 4.70 -0.86 -8.21
CA SER A 59 5.05 -0.42 -9.57
C SER A 59 3.97 0.48 -10.17
N SER A 60 4.34 1.23 -11.20
CA SER A 60 3.44 2.12 -11.93
C SER A 60 3.95 2.35 -13.35
N PRO A 61 3.08 2.41 -14.36
CA PRO A 61 3.48 2.87 -15.68
C PRO A 61 3.88 4.35 -15.71
N SER A 62 3.42 5.13 -14.73
CA SER A 62 3.65 6.58 -14.63
C SER A 62 5.00 6.96 -14.01
N PHE A 63 5.74 6.01 -13.46
CA PHE A 63 7.05 6.23 -12.82
C PHE A 63 8.04 5.14 -13.21
N GLY A 64 9.32 5.48 -13.28
CA GLY A 64 10.37 4.52 -13.60
C GLY A 64 10.69 3.59 -12.44
N ARG A 65 10.59 4.11 -11.20
CA ARG A 65 10.95 3.38 -9.99
C ARG A 65 10.14 3.87 -8.79
N ILE A 66 9.70 2.91 -7.95
CA ILE A 66 9.02 3.19 -6.68
C ILE A 66 9.76 2.42 -5.59
N GLU A 67 10.07 3.10 -4.50
CA GLU A 67 10.79 2.53 -3.35
C GLU A 67 9.98 2.64 -2.07
N LEU A 68 10.10 1.62 -1.22
CA LEU A 68 9.54 1.60 0.14
C LEU A 68 10.55 2.27 1.08
N HIS A 69 10.11 3.27 1.83
CA HIS A 69 10.97 4.02 2.75
C HIS A 69 10.35 4.13 4.14
N THR A 70 11.21 4.33 5.12
CA THR A 70 10.82 4.68 6.48
C THR A 70 11.74 5.75 7.05
N HIS A 71 11.30 6.44 8.10
CA HIS A 71 12.15 7.28 8.90
C HIS A 71 12.59 6.53 10.17
N THR A 72 13.89 6.50 10.41
CA THR A 72 14.49 5.93 11.63
C THR A 72 15.29 6.99 12.35
N LYS A 73 15.29 6.95 13.69
CA LYS A 73 16.12 7.85 14.51
C LYS A 73 17.47 7.18 14.75
N VAL A 74 18.54 7.80 14.25
CA VAL A 74 19.93 7.36 14.44
C VAL A 74 20.68 8.50 15.11
N ASP A 75 21.26 8.24 16.29
CA ASP A 75 22.00 9.24 17.09
C ASP A 75 21.24 10.57 17.29
N GLY A 76 19.94 10.45 17.57
CA GLY A 76 19.06 11.61 17.77
C GLY A 76 18.57 12.29 16.50
N VAL A 77 19.08 11.93 15.32
CA VAL A 77 18.73 12.51 14.01
C VAL A 77 17.78 11.59 13.26
N MET A 78 16.68 12.15 12.74
CA MET A 78 15.77 11.41 11.86
C MET A 78 16.40 11.24 10.48
N ARG A 79 16.53 9.99 10.05
CA ARG A 79 17.08 9.61 8.74
C ARG A 79 16.07 8.77 7.97
N MET A 80 15.87 9.11 6.72
CA MET A 80 15.11 8.31 5.79
C MET A 80 15.94 7.13 5.29
N ARG A 81 15.34 5.93 5.27
CA ARG A 81 16.00 4.70 4.82
C ARG A 81 15.05 3.93 3.92
N GLN A 82 15.60 3.39 2.83
CA GLN A 82 14.91 2.39 2.04
C GLN A 82 14.81 1.09 2.83
N VAL A 83 13.66 0.42 2.70
CA VAL A 83 13.40 -0.91 3.25
C VAL A 83 12.98 -1.86 2.13
N SER A 84 13.27 -3.16 2.30
CA SER A 84 12.93 -4.18 1.31
C SER A 84 11.45 -4.54 1.30
N GLU A 85 10.77 -4.38 2.44
CA GLU A 85 9.37 -4.74 2.60
C GLU A 85 8.70 -3.95 3.74
N LEU A 86 7.37 -3.89 3.71
CA LEU A 86 6.54 -3.38 4.81
C LEU A 86 5.71 -4.52 5.37
N LEU A 87 5.99 -4.92 6.59
CA LEU A 87 5.34 -6.02 7.29
C LEU A 87 4.02 -5.58 7.90
N VAL A 88 2.93 -6.29 7.62
CA VAL A 88 1.61 -6.05 8.18
C VAL A 88 1.14 -7.30 8.93
N ALA A 89 1.12 -7.24 10.24
CA ALA A 89 0.69 -8.35 11.09
C ALA A 89 -0.77 -8.75 10.79
N ALA A 90 -1.14 -9.98 11.14
CA ALA A 90 -2.51 -10.49 11.01
C ALA A 90 -3.50 -9.57 11.74
N GLY A 91 -4.59 -9.20 11.07
CA GLY A 91 -5.63 -8.33 11.61
C GLY A 91 -5.21 -6.87 11.85
N ALA A 92 -4.00 -6.47 11.42
CA ALA A 92 -3.47 -5.14 11.69
C ALA A 92 -3.58 -4.19 10.49
N THR A 93 -3.42 -2.91 10.77
CA THR A 93 -3.27 -1.83 9.79
C THR A 93 -1.90 -1.19 9.94
N LEU A 94 -1.13 -1.13 8.85
CA LEU A 94 0.10 -0.36 8.77
C LEU A 94 -0.20 0.99 8.12
N GLU A 95 0.07 2.09 8.83
CA GLU A 95 -0.07 3.43 8.29
C GLU A 95 1.22 3.91 7.63
N MET A 96 1.11 4.28 6.36
CA MET A 96 2.13 5.05 5.66
C MET A 96 1.81 6.53 5.81
N LYS A 97 2.63 7.25 6.58
CA LYS A 97 2.39 8.65 6.98
C LYS A 97 3.70 9.46 7.06
N PRO A 98 3.61 10.81 7.05
CA PRO A 98 4.79 11.65 7.23
C PRO A 98 5.57 11.29 8.51
N GLY A 99 6.89 11.16 8.38
CA GLY A 99 7.76 10.74 9.49
C GLY A 99 7.77 9.26 9.80
N GLY A 100 7.01 8.45 9.06
CA GLY A 100 6.96 7.00 9.15
C GLY A 100 7.22 6.33 7.80
N TYR A 101 6.54 5.22 7.55
CA TYR A 101 6.57 4.53 6.26
C TYR A 101 5.94 5.38 5.16
N HIS A 102 6.47 5.29 3.94
CA HIS A 102 5.97 5.96 2.75
C HIS A 102 6.55 5.34 1.48
N LEU A 103 5.92 5.61 0.34
CA LEU A 103 6.46 5.27 -0.97
C LEU A 103 7.13 6.50 -1.58
N MET A 104 8.29 6.31 -2.18
CA MET A 104 8.98 7.34 -2.96
C MET A 104 8.93 6.99 -4.45
N LEU A 105 8.47 7.95 -5.27
CA LEU A 105 8.21 7.79 -6.70
C LEU A 105 9.25 8.57 -7.49
N PHE A 106 10.08 7.85 -8.24
CA PHE A 106 11.19 8.40 -9.03
C PHE A 106 10.88 8.34 -10.52
N GLU A 107 11.56 9.18 -11.28
CA GLU A 107 11.55 9.15 -12.75
C GLU A 107 10.11 9.23 -13.31
N PRO A 108 9.40 10.38 -13.09
CA PRO A 108 8.06 10.55 -13.60
C PRO A 108 8.06 10.51 -15.13
N LYS A 109 7.17 9.68 -15.69
CA LYS A 109 6.95 9.50 -17.14
C LYS A 109 5.69 10.24 -17.63
N ILE A 110 4.97 10.89 -16.72
CA ILE A 110 3.74 11.65 -17.01
C ILE A 110 4.04 13.14 -17.09
N SER A 111 3.47 13.79 -18.09
CA SER A 111 3.56 15.26 -18.28
C SER A 111 2.48 16.00 -17.49
N ASP A 112 1.28 15.45 -17.43
CA ASP A 112 0.17 16.05 -16.68
C ASP A 112 0.14 15.50 -15.23
N LYS A 113 0.53 16.35 -14.28
CA LYS A 113 0.50 16.02 -12.85
C LYS A 113 -0.91 15.88 -12.26
N LYS A 114 -1.96 16.21 -13.01
CA LYS A 114 -3.35 16.00 -12.59
C LYS A 114 -3.93 14.70 -13.11
N ALA A 115 -3.25 14.03 -14.04
CA ALA A 115 -3.69 12.74 -14.58
C ALA A 115 -3.73 11.68 -13.47
N PRO A 116 -4.69 10.76 -13.52
CA PRO A 116 -4.74 9.62 -12.59
C PRO A 116 -3.46 8.78 -12.70
N VAL A 117 -2.97 8.35 -11.54
CA VAL A 117 -1.79 7.48 -11.43
C VAL A 117 -2.23 6.10 -10.95
N SER A 118 -1.93 5.06 -11.72
CA SER A 118 -2.16 3.68 -11.31
C SER A 118 -0.95 3.14 -10.59
N LEU A 119 -1.17 2.53 -9.42
CA LEU A 119 -0.16 1.83 -8.62
C LEU A 119 -0.55 0.36 -8.50
N LEU A 120 0.39 -0.55 -8.74
CA LEU A 120 0.25 -1.98 -8.50
C LEU A 120 1.08 -2.37 -7.28
N PHE A 121 0.40 -2.78 -6.21
CA PHE A 121 0.98 -3.27 -4.97
C PHE A 121 1.16 -4.78 -5.08
N THR A 122 2.34 -5.30 -4.77
CA THR A 122 2.67 -6.74 -4.80
C THR A 122 3.07 -7.21 -3.42
N PHE A 123 2.43 -8.27 -2.95
CA PHE A 123 2.64 -8.85 -1.62
C PHE A 123 3.36 -10.20 -1.69
N ASN A 124 4.06 -10.58 -0.61
CA ASN A 124 4.84 -11.82 -0.52
C ASN A 124 4.01 -13.10 -0.62
N ASN A 125 2.70 -13.03 -0.39
CA ASN A 125 1.76 -14.15 -0.55
C ASN A 125 1.24 -14.30 -1.99
N GLY A 126 1.76 -13.52 -2.96
CA GLY A 126 1.34 -13.53 -4.36
C GLY A 126 0.12 -12.65 -4.68
N GLN A 127 -0.53 -12.06 -3.66
CA GLN A 127 -1.63 -11.12 -3.90
C GLN A 127 -1.11 -9.85 -4.56
N THR A 128 -1.87 -9.32 -5.51
CA THR A 128 -1.64 -8.00 -6.11
C THR A 128 -2.88 -7.13 -5.99
N ILE A 129 -2.70 -5.84 -5.77
CA ILE A 129 -3.78 -4.85 -5.68
C ILE A 129 -3.46 -3.67 -6.57
N SER A 130 -4.34 -3.38 -7.52
CA SER A 130 -4.24 -2.18 -8.35
C SER A 130 -5.08 -1.05 -7.77
N GLN A 131 -4.50 0.14 -7.64
CA GLN A 131 -5.18 1.33 -7.15
C GLN A 131 -4.92 2.50 -8.11
N SER A 132 -5.96 3.27 -8.39
CA SER A 132 -5.85 4.51 -9.16
C SER A 132 -6.02 5.71 -8.24
N LEU A 133 -5.04 6.61 -8.26
CA LEU A 133 -5.05 7.84 -7.47
C LEU A 133 -5.20 9.04 -8.40
N THR A 134 -6.16 9.89 -8.10
CA THR A 134 -6.20 11.22 -8.70
C THR A 134 -5.44 12.17 -7.77
N PRO A 135 -4.34 12.78 -8.21
CA PRO A 135 -3.59 13.70 -7.38
C PRO A 135 -4.48 14.88 -6.96
N HIS A 136 -4.54 15.15 -5.66
CA HIS A 136 -5.26 16.31 -5.16
C HIS A 136 -4.42 17.55 -5.45
N ALA A 137 -4.96 18.47 -6.23
CA ALA A 137 -4.42 19.82 -6.28
C ALA A 137 -4.49 20.38 -4.85
N HIS A 138 -3.35 20.73 -4.26
CA HIS A 138 -3.34 21.52 -3.05
C HIS A 138 -4.11 22.82 -3.34
N ALA A 139 -5.34 22.91 -2.85
CA ALA A 139 -5.97 24.21 -2.67
C ALA A 139 -5.06 24.98 -1.70
N MET A 140 -4.22 25.87 -2.24
CA MET A 140 -3.59 26.91 -1.44
C MET A 140 -4.72 27.78 -0.90
N GLY A 141 -5.22 27.43 0.27
CA GLY A 141 -6.09 28.30 1.04
C GLY A 141 -5.30 29.50 1.50
N HIS A 142 -5.16 30.50 0.62
CA HIS A 142 -4.85 31.84 1.04
C HIS A 142 -6.06 32.35 1.81
N LYS A 143 -6.07 32.12 3.10
CA LYS A 143 -6.94 32.84 4.03
C LYS A 143 -6.38 34.28 4.09
N MET A 144 -6.88 35.14 3.18
CA MET A 144 -6.69 36.57 3.32
C MET A 144 -7.32 36.98 4.65
N MET A 145 -6.47 37.23 5.66
CA MET A 145 -6.90 37.98 6.83
C MET A 145 -7.12 39.42 6.39
N HIS A 146 -8.40 39.79 6.23
CA HIS A 146 -8.78 41.19 6.21
C HIS A 146 -8.54 41.74 7.64
N HIS A 147 -7.44 42.48 7.80
CA HIS A 147 -7.32 43.45 8.88
C HIS A 147 -8.24 44.60 8.57
N LYS A 148 -9.40 44.67 9.23
CA LYS A 148 -10.15 45.91 9.38
C LYS A 148 -9.38 46.77 10.41
N GLY A 149 -8.72 47.83 9.92
CA GLY A 149 -8.26 48.90 10.79
C GLY A 149 -9.44 49.74 11.27
N HIS A 150 -9.40 50.09 12.53
CA HIS A 150 -10.02 51.25 13.13
C HIS A 150 -8.91 52.12 13.73
#